data_1c4855d4e0d36858b05844eb31759479
#
_entry.id   1c4855d4e0d36858b05844eb31759479
#
_cell.length_a   1.000
_cell.length_b   1.000
_cell.length_c   1.000
_cell.angle_alpha   90.00
_cell.angle_beta   90.00
_cell.angle_gamma   90.00
#
_symmetry.space_group_name_H-M   'P 1'
#
loop_
_entity.id
_entity.type
_entity.pdbx_description
1 polymer ?
#
loop_
_entity_poly.entity_id
_entity_poly.type
_entity_poly.pdbx_seq_one_letter_code
_entity_poly.pdbx_strand_id
1 'polypeptide(L)'
;MDSEASAIDALRQAAERTAASLKEGFNQRLDRLYTTVLASPGTILVLFIIVSAVFAQQGLAFQDQIDDDVEIFLPDGAESTDLLLEVRTEWSTDIAIIYITTPNANNPNDTTNITDEIVLNEISWLEGDDRNIGGDSTSRGIDFDKSDRGRNDGVLWVLSPAQVIKEINSADGRFNNSLCVHGVNNRLPVALDCDQLPEGGEYAIPSQDRIDQIVEGAPDLFANLSRDTNDMDPTVDSDKDGNFTNDMDGDGIWDTTAIVVGMHHDPSVTGDWEDFSALLNHFQDVIDNRPTEYRNTESITVTGLTKVLEDISDAIYEDLLMILPWSVLFTVLVITALHRSAKVVLITGTPIMMALAITFGSSVIMDITLTPMIVATFPILIGLGVDYALHMVNRIEEVRRKELDKAHDENERRRKRGEPDEPVPDLWDLEFYKSCVMEMTRSTGVAVFLSAMTTIVGFSVLIAPLIVPIAPIRSVGITLVIGISSTLILSIVLVPTLAWLLKFNKRSNPSVWKNIGQAPVKAFLVIILIAGSITAYGVANMDELNKPITGSSEAPDGIESLNSLAKYSQQFDSGQTSLFIYDASMRPNTNDTLNIR
;
A
#
# COMPACT_ATOMS: atom_id res chain seq x y z
N MET A 1 54.10 28.75 13.19
CA MET A 1 53.01 28.93 14.18
C MET A 1 52.36 30.30 14.07
N ASP A 2 53.07 31.44 14.05
CA ASP A 2 52.42 32.76 13.95
C ASP A 2 51.76 33.04 12.58
N SER A 3 52.27 32.49 11.49
CA SER A 3 51.73 32.64 10.14
C SER A 3 50.42 31.84 9.93
N GLU A 4 50.28 30.66 10.54
CA GLU A 4 49.08 29.82 10.47
C GLU A 4 47.97 30.39 11.34
N ALA A 5 48.27 30.93 12.50
CA ALA A 5 47.29 31.60 13.35
C ALA A 5 46.70 32.84 12.66
N SER A 6 47.52 33.61 11.95
CA SER A 6 47.09 34.78 11.17
C SER A 6 46.19 34.40 9.98
N ALA A 7 46.46 33.27 9.32
CA ALA A 7 45.64 32.78 8.21
C ALA A 7 44.28 32.26 8.70
N ILE A 8 44.22 31.58 9.84
CA ILE A 8 43.01 31.11 10.46
C ILE A 8 42.10 32.27 10.89
N ASP A 9 42.71 33.33 11.49
CA ASP A 9 41.97 34.54 11.88
C ASP A 9 41.44 35.30 10.67
N ALA A 10 42.19 35.37 9.57
CA ALA A 10 41.72 35.99 8.32
C ALA A 10 40.57 35.20 7.70
N LEU A 11 40.60 33.85 7.68
CA LEU A 11 39.54 33.00 7.22
C LEU A 11 38.27 33.14 8.10
N ARG A 12 38.46 33.23 9.41
CA ARG A 12 37.34 33.44 10.35
C ARG A 12 36.66 34.79 10.12
N GLN A 13 37.44 35.87 9.96
CA GLN A 13 36.90 37.20 9.66
C GLN A 13 36.21 37.25 8.30
N ALA A 14 36.75 36.58 7.28
CA ALA A 14 36.11 36.46 5.97
C ALA A 14 34.76 35.69 6.06
N ALA A 15 34.73 34.59 6.80
CA ALA A 15 33.51 33.81 7.04
C ALA A 15 32.47 34.64 7.83
N GLU A 16 32.88 35.38 8.84
CA GLU A 16 31.97 36.26 9.61
C GLU A 16 31.40 37.39 8.74
N ARG A 17 32.20 38.01 7.86
CA ARG A 17 31.73 39.02 6.90
C ARG A 17 30.77 38.46 5.89
N THR A 18 31.06 37.27 5.35
CA THR A 18 30.18 36.58 4.41
C THR A 18 28.85 36.21 5.07
N ALA A 19 28.92 35.68 6.30
CA ALA A 19 27.70 35.35 7.07
C ALA A 19 26.87 36.63 7.39
N ALA A 20 27.51 37.74 7.72
CA ALA A 20 26.84 39.01 7.98
C ALA A 20 26.15 39.54 6.71
N SER A 21 26.83 39.52 5.55
CA SER A 21 26.24 39.96 4.27
C SER A 21 25.09 39.06 3.81
N LEU A 22 25.19 37.75 3.99
CA LEU A 22 24.12 36.79 3.72
C LEU A 22 22.90 37.06 4.62
N LYS A 23 23.12 37.31 5.90
CA LYS A 23 22.09 37.65 6.87
C LYS A 23 21.36 38.95 6.51
N GLU A 24 22.12 39.96 6.09
CA GLU A 24 21.55 41.24 5.66
C GLU A 24 20.74 41.11 4.37
N GLY A 25 21.28 40.42 3.37
CA GLY A 25 20.55 40.09 2.13
C GLY A 25 19.29 39.30 2.35
N PHE A 26 19.31 38.33 3.27
CA PHE A 26 18.14 37.57 3.69
C PHE A 26 17.08 38.45 4.35
N ASN A 27 17.49 39.31 5.29
CA ASN A 27 16.58 40.23 5.95
C ASN A 27 15.88 41.20 4.97
N GLN A 28 16.61 41.71 3.98
CA GLN A 28 16.04 42.60 2.94
C GLN A 28 15.03 41.86 2.05
N ARG A 29 15.28 40.59 1.71
CA ARG A 29 14.34 39.77 0.93
C ARG A 29 13.07 39.47 1.73
N LEU A 30 13.19 39.14 3.00
CA LEU A 30 12.06 38.93 3.89
C LEU A 30 11.22 40.20 4.07
N ASP A 31 11.86 41.35 4.23
CA ASP A 31 11.15 42.65 4.35
C ASP A 31 10.33 42.91 3.09
N ARG A 32 10.91 42.72 1.90
CA ARG A 32 10.18 42.86 0.64
C ARG A 32 9.01 41.87 0.53
N LEU A 33 9.24 40.59 0.92
CA LEU A 33 8.21 39.57 0.90
C LEU A 33 6.99 40.00 1.75
N TYR A 34 7.23 40.33 3.02
CA TYR A 34 6.13 40.70 3.90
C TYR A 34 5.51 42.09 3.60
N THR A 35 6.29 43.01 3.03
CA THR A 35 5.72 44.24 2.51
C THR A 35 4.72 43.98 1.40
N THR A 36 5.04 43.08 0.47
CA THR A 36 4.18 42.70 -0.64
C THR A 36 2.96 41.89 -0.15
N VAL A 37 3.21 40.89 0.71
CA VAL A 37 2.17 39.98 1.22
C VAL A 37 1.15 40.71 2.06
N LEU A 38 1.60 41.59 2.98
CA LEU A 38 0.72 42.31 3.88
C LEU A 38 0.11 43.57 3.25
N ALA A 39 0.61 44.04 2.11
CA ALA A 39 -0.03 45.14 1.35
C ALA A 39 -1.39 44.71 0.76
N SER A 40 -1.52 43.42 0.36
CA SER A 40 -2.78 42.89 -0.20
C SER A 40 -3.03 41.44 0.25
N PRO A 41 -3.30 41.25 1.55
CA PRO A 41 -3.36 39.92 2.14
C PRO A 41 -4.51 39.06 1.58
N GLY A 42 -5.65 39.70 1.22
CA GLY A 42 -6.77 39.00 0.58
C GLY A 42 -6.43 38.47 -0.81
N THR A 43 -5.70 39.26 -1.61
CA THR A 43 -5.26 38.83 -2.96
C THR A 43 -4.31 37.65 -2.88
N ILE A 44 -3.38 37.66 -1.94
CA ILE A 44 -2.43 36.55 -1.72
C ILE A 44 -3.19 35.28 -1.31
N LEU A 45 -4.14 35.39 -0.38
CA LEU A 45 -4.95 34.26 0.03
C LEU A 45 -5.73 33.66 -1.16
N VAL A 46 -6.39 34.50 -1.96
CA VAL A 46 -7.15 34.07 -3.15
C VAL A 46 -6.23 33.41 -4.18
N LEU A 47 -5.03 33.96 -4.40
CA LEU A 47 -4.04 33.35 -5.30
C LEU A 47 -3.69 31.91 -4.85
N PHE A 48 -3.37 31.72 -3.57
CA PHE A 48 -3.03 30.40 -3.06
C PHE A 48 -4.24 29.45 -3.06
N ILE A 49 -5.46 29.94 -2.84
CA ILE A 49 -6.69 29.14 -3.00
C ILE A 49 -6.82 28.64 -4.45
N ILE A 50 -6.62 29.53 -5.43
CA ILE A 50 -6.73 29.16 -6.84
C ILE A 50 -5.65 28.13 -7.21
N VAL A 51 -4.40 28.37 -6.81
CA VAL A 51 -3.31 27.41 -7.07
C VAL A 51 -3.62 26.06 -6.44
N SER A 52 -4.01 26.05 -5.15
CA SER A 52 -4.34 24.80 -4.45
C SER A 52 -5.56 24.10 -5.06
N ALA A 53 -6.53 24.84 -5.58
CA ALA A 53 -7.71 24.26 -6.24
C ALA A 53 -7.35 23.59 -7.58
N VAL A 54 -6.41 24.16 -8.35
CA VAL A 54 -5.90 23.54 -9.57
C VAL A 54 -5.18 22.22 -9.25
N PHE A 55 -4.32 22.22 -8.23
CA PHE A 55 -3.67 20.99 -7.78
C PHE A 55 -4.66 19.98 -7.18
N ALA A 56 -5.65 20.45 -6.42
CA ALA A 56 -6.70 19.58 -5.87
C ALA A 56 -7.50 18.90 -6.99
N GLN A 57 -7.80 19.61 -8.08
CA GLN A 57 -8.49 19.03 -9.24
C GLN A 57 -7.65 17.89 -9.88
N GLN A 58 -6.35 18.09 -10.03
CA GLN A 58 -5.46 17.04 -10.51
C GLN A 58 -5.37 15.88 -9.50
N GLY A 59 -5.34 16.20 -8.21
CA GLY A 59 -5.32 15.19 -7.15
C GLY A 59 -6.59 14.33 -7.03
N LEU A 60 -7.68 14.67 -7.72
CA LEU A 60 -8.85 13.78 -7.81
C LEU A 60 -8.58 12.54 -8.67
N ALA A 61 -7.64 12.60 -9.60
CA ALA A 61 -7.16 11.46 -10.37
C ALA A 61 -6.08 10.64 -9.62
N PHE A 62 -5.91 10.88 -8.32
CA PHE A 62 -4.93 10.18 -7.49
C PHE A 62 -5.17 8.67 -7.44
N GLN A 63 -6.44 8.28 -7.41
CA GLN A 63 -6.84 6.88 -7.34
C GLN A 63 -6.46 6.11 -8.62
N ASP A 64 -6.59 6.76 -9.78
CA ASP A 64 -6.27 6.16 -11.09
C ASP A 64 -4.76 5.95 -11.31
N GLN A 65 -3.91 6.49 -10.40
CA GLN A 65 -2.45 6.35 -10.46
C GLN A 65 -1.88 5.45 -9.36
N ILE A 66 -2.75 4.82 -8.57
CA ILE A 66 -2.32 3.82 -7.62
C ILE A 66 -1.99 2.57 -8.42
N ASP A 67 -0.74 2.16 -8.32
CA ASP A 67 -0.24 0.94 -8.93
C ASP A 67 -0.05 -0.10 -7.82
N ASP A 68 -0.76 -1.20 -7.95
CA ASP A 68 -0.79 -2.33 -7.02
C ASP A 68 -0.15 -3.59 -7.62
N ASP A 69 0.48 -3.47 -8.81
CA ASP A 69 1.18 -4.61 -9.39
C ASP A 69 2.29 -5.10 -8.46
N VAL A 70 2.40 -6.42 -8.38
CA VAL A 70 3.44 -7.13 -7.61
C VAL A 70 4.83 -6.60 -7.94
N GLU A 71 5.08 -6.23 -9.18
CA GLU A 71 6.38 -5.78 -9.68
C GLU A 71 6.91 -4.58 -8.92
N ILE A 72 6.02 -3.66 -8.49
CA ILE A 72 6.41 -2.45 -7.76
C ILE A 72 7.01 -2.76 -6.39
N PHE A 73 6.56 -3.84 -5.77
CA PHE A 73 7.03 -4.25 -4.45
C PHE A 73 8.37 -5.02 -4.50
N LEU A 74 8.82 -5.38 -5.71
CA LEU A 74 10.08 -6.06 -5.89
C LEU A 74 11.27 -5.09 -5.84
N PRO A 75 12.42 -5.50 -5.28
CA PRO A 75 13.58 -4.64 -5.19
C PRO A 75 14.25 -4.46 -6.55
N ASP A 76 14.41 -3.21 -6.99
CA ASP A 76 15.11 -2.87 -8.23
C ASP A 76 16.56 -3.42 -8.25
N GLY A 77 16.94 -4.09 -9.34
CA GLY A 77 18.29 -4.58 -9.57
C GLY A 77 18.67 -5.82 -8.77
N ALA A 78 17.71 -6.52 -8.18
CA ALA A 78 17.93 -7.83 -7.62
C ALA A 78 17.84 -8.87 -8.75
N GLU A 79 18.80 -9.81 -8.81
CA GLU A 79 18.81 -10.86 -9.82
C GLU A 79 17.52 -11.68 -9.85
N SER A 80 16.93 -11.94 -8.68
CA SER A 80 15.65 -12.63 -8.57
C SER A 80 14.47 -11.83 -9.15
N THR A 81 14.52 -10.51 -9.04
CA THR A 81 13.51 -9.61 -9.66
C THR A 81 13.64 -9.63 -11.17
N ASP A 82 14.86 -9.45 -11.69
CA ASP A 82 15.12 -9.45 -13.14
C ASP A 82 14.70 -10.80 -13.78
N LEU A 83 14.99 -11.91 -13.11
CA LEU A 83 14.58 -13.25 -13.57
C LEU A 83 13.07 -13.47 -13.50
N LEU A 84 12.39 -12.97 -12.46
CA LEU A 84 10.93 -13.05 -12.37
C LEU A 84 10.25 -12.25 -13.47
N LEU A 85 10.74 -11.02 -13.74
CA LEU A 85 10.23 -10.19 -14.83
C LEU A 85 10.47 -10.83 -16.21
N GLU A 86 11.61 -11.49 -16.40
CA GLU A 86 11.88 -12.25 -17.62
C GLU A 86 10.88 -13.41 -17.79
N VAL A 87 10.58 -14.15 -16.72
CA VAL A 87 9.56 -15.22 -16.76
C VAL A 87 8.17 -14.64 -17.08
N ARG A 88 7.79 -13.57 -16.43
CA ARG A 88 6.48 -12.92 -16.66
C ARG A 88 6.34 -12.41 -18.08
N THR A 89 7.37 -11.78 -18.63
CA THR A 89 7.32 -11.21 -19.98
C THR A 89 7.48 -12.24 -21.10
N GLU A 90 8.36 -13.23 -20.94
CA GLU A 90 8.61 -14.22 -22.00
C GLU A 90 7.65 -15.43 -21.95
N TRP A 91 7.21 -15.81 -20.75
CA TRP A 91 6.32 -16.98 -20.56
C TRP A 91 4.91 -16.57 -20.13
N SER A 92 4.72 -15.30 -19.81
CA SER A 92 3.42 -14.66 -19.66
C SER A 92 2.46 -15.40 -18.73
N THR A 93 2.94 -15.84 -17.56
CA THR A 93 2.09 -16.65 -16.67
C THR A 93 1.97 -16.04 -15.29
N ASP A 94 0.79 -15.53 -14.96
CA ASP A 94 0.35 -15.26 -13.61
C ASP A 94 -0.67 -16.31 -13.19
N ILE A 95 -0.82 -16.53 -11.89
CA ILE A 95 -1.67 -17.60 -11.35
C ILE A 95 -2.71 -17.00 -10.41
N ALA A 96 -3.99 -17.24 -10.74
CA ALA A 96 -5.10 -17.10 -9.81
C ALA A 96 -5.53 -18.47 -9.29
N ILE A 97 -6.04 -18.51 -8.09
CA ILE A 97 -6.52 -19.71 -7.43
C ILE A 97 -7.96 -19.46 -7.00
N ILE A 98 -8.86 -20.33 -7.37
CA ILE A 98 -10.25 -20.30 -6.91
C ILE A 98 -10.41 -21.45 -5.93
N TYR A 99 -10.39 -21.10 -4.66
CA TYR A 99 -10.48 -22.04 -3.55
C TYR A 99 -11.95 -22.40 -3.30
N ILE A 100 -12.26 -23.71 -3.27
CA ILE A 100 -13.61 -24.24 -3.21
C ILE A 100 -13.72 -25.20 -2.03
N THR A 101 -14.77 -25.04 -1.23
CA THR A 101 -15.15 -25.99 -0.18
C THR A 101 -16.57 -26.49 -0.38
N THR A 102 -16.79 -27.76 -0.06
CA THR A 102 -18.14 -28.34 -0.07
C THR A 102 -18.82 -28.21 1.29
N PRO A 103 -20.18 -28.32 1.36
CA PRO A 103 -20.89 -28.27 2.63
C PRO A 103 -20.45 -29.41 3.56
N ASN A 104 -19.92 -28.94 4.57
CA ASN A 104 -19.56 -29.53 5.83
C ASN A 104 -19.46 -31.00 6.02
N ALA A 105 -18.33 -31.35 5.94
CA ALA A 105 -17.71 -32.48 6.50
C ALA A 105 -17.90 -32.73 8.02
N ASN A 106 -18.29 -31.77 8.83
CA ASN A 106 -18.61 -31.98 10.24
C ASN A 106 -19.97 -32.65 10.48
N ASN A 107 -20.74 -32.91 9.44
CA ASN A 107 -22.00 -33.66 9.52
C ASN A 107 -21.92 -34.90 8.64
N PRO A 108 -21.61 -36.08 9.18
CA PRO A 108 -21.45 -37.31 8.39
C PRO A 108 -22.70 -37.75 7.60
N ASN A 109 -23.80 -37.01 7.71
CA ASN A 109 -25.03 -37.27 6.96
C ASN A 109 -25.25 -36.29 5.78
N ASP A 110 -24.40 -35.26 5.65
CA ASP A 110 -24.56 -34.18 4.66
C ASP A 110 -23.23 -33.91 3.88
N THR A 111 -22.36 -34.87 3.83
CA THR A 111 -21.07 -34.73 3.15
C THR A 111 -21.25 -34.78 1.64
N THR A 112 -20.98 -33.66 0.99
CA THR A 112 -20.89 -33.59 -0.47
C THR A 112 -19.41 -33.69 -0.85
N ASN A 113 -19.08 -34.76 -1.58
CA ASN A 113 -17.71 -35.00 -2.05
C ASN A 113 -17.37 -34.09 -3.24
N ILE A 114 -16.14 -33.62 -3.32
CA ILE A 114 -15.63 -32.89 -4.51
C ILE A 114 -15.81 -33.72 -5.78
N THR A 115 -15.76 -35.04 -5.70
CA THR A 115 -15.94 -35.96 -6.83
C THR A 115 -17.41 -36.30 -7.11
N ASP A 116 -18.35 -35.70 -6.41
CA ASP A 116 -19.78 -35.85 -6.76
C ASP A 116 -20.09 -35.16 -8.08
N GLU A 117 -20.90 -35.85 -8.93
CA GLU A 117 -21.30 -35.34 -10.25
C GLU A 117 -21.83 -33.91 -10.18
N ILE A 118 -22.64 -33.58 -9.16
CA ILE A 118 -23.24 -32.25 -8.98
C ILE A 118 -22.19 -31.16 -8.71
N VAL A 119 -21.15 -31.47 -7.93
CA VAL A 119 -20.04 -30.54 -7.61
C VAL A 119 -19.12 -30.38 -8.81
N LEU A 120 -18.77 -31.46 -9.46
CA LEU A 120 -17.95 -31.42 -10.68
C LEU A 120 -18.64 -30.67 -11.83
N ASN A 121 -19.97 -30.77 -11.94
CA ASN A 121 -20.74 -29.97 -12.90
C ASN A 121 -20.73 -28.50 -12.55
N GLU A 122 -20.77 -28.11 -11.26
CA GLU A 122 -20.62 -26.72 -10.82
C GLU A 122 -19.22 -26.19 -11.16
N ILE A 123 -18.17 -26.95 -10.85
CA ILE A 123 -16.79 -26.59 -11.18
C ILE A 123 -16.62 -26.45 -12.69
N SER A 124 -17.14 -27.40 -13.47
CA SER A 124 -17.09 -27.35 -14.93
C SER A 124 -17.84 -26.16 -15.51
N TRP A 125 -18.96 -25.76 -14.89
CA TRP A 125 -19.69 -24.57 -15.29
C TRP A 125 -18.91 -23.29 -15.01
N LEU A 126 -18.22 -23.21 -13.88
CA LEU A 126 -17.35 -22.08 -13.53
C LEU A 126 -16.17 -21.94 -14.50
N GLU A 127 -15.51 -23.05 -14.83
CA GLU A 127 -14.42 -23.05 -15.79
C GLU A 127 -14.82 -22.48 -17.14
N GLY A 128 -16.03 -22.74 -17.55
CA GLY A 128 -16.50 -22.48 -18.90
C GLY A 128 -16.10 -23.58 -19.89
N ASP A 129 -16.71 -23.58 -21.03
CA ASP A 129 -16.45 -24.55 -22.10
C ASP A 129 -16.55 -23.87 -23.46
N ASP A 130 -15.42 -23.69 -24.11
CA ASP A 130 -15.30 -23.18 -25.48
C ASP A 130 -15.86 -24.15 -26.52
N ARG A 131 -15.95 -25.41 -26.18
CA ARG A 131 -16.53 -26.43 -27.04
C ARG A 131 -18.04 -26.50 -26.96
N ASN A 132 -18.64 -25.60 -26.24
CA ASN A 132 -20.06 -25.59 -26.15
C ASN A 132 -20.70 -25.28 -27.52
N ILE A 133 -21.06 -26.32 -28.13
CA ILE A 133 -21.63 -26.44 -29.47
C ILE A 133 -23.04 -25.85 -29.49
N GLY A 134 -23.29 -24.76 -28.86
CA GLY A 134 -24.63 -24.16 -28.73
C GLY A 134 -24.69 -22.66 -28.89
N GLY A 135 -23.64 -22.02 -29.30
CA GLY A 135 -23.72 -20.68 -29.89
C GLY A 135 -23.66 -19.46 -28.96
N ASP A 136 -23.80 -19.60 -27.64
CA ASP A 136 -23.78 -18.46 -26.70
C ASP A 136 -22.75 -18.60 -25.55
N SER A 137 -21.86 -19.53 -25.67
CA SER A 137 -20.95 -19.92 -24.59
C SER A 137 -19.65 -19.13 -24.55
N THR A 138 -19.34 -18.36 -25.54
CA THR A 138 -18.10 -17.58 -25.66
C THR A 138 -17.98 -16.44 -24.63
N SER A 139 -19.02 -16.15 -23.87
CA SER A 139 -19.00 -15.14 -22.81
C SER A 139 -19.25 -15.71 -21.42
N ARG A 140 -19.23 -17.03 -21.26
CA ARG A 140 -19.56 -17.70 -20.02
C ARG A 140 -18.38 -18.49 -19.46
N GLY A 141 -18.18 -18.35 -18.17
CA GLY A 141 -17.10 -19.04 -17.45
C GLY A 141 -15.84 -18.22 -17.34
N ILE A 142 -14.89 -18.77 -16.63
CA ILE A 142 -13.58 -18.15 -16.36
C ILE A 142 -12.71 -18.20 -17.63
N ASP A 143 -12.64 -19.37 -18.25
CA ASP A 143 -11.94 -19.63 -19.52
C ASP A 143 -12.97 -19.84 -20.61
N PHE A 144 -13.47 -18.76 -21.19
CA PHE A 144 -14.52 -18.81 -22.20
C PHE A 144 -14.01 -18.90 -23.63
N ASP A 145 -12.71 -18.72 -23.86
CA ASP A 145 -12.06 -18.89 -25.17
C ASP A 145 -10.82 -19.75 -25.12
N LYS A 146 -11.02 -21.05 -24.96
CA LYS A 146 -9.93 -22.02 -24.94
C LYS A 146 -9.21 -22.17 -26.27
N SER A 147 -9.81 -21.72 -27.38
CA SER A 147 -9.27 -21.88 -28.74
C SER A 147 -8.05 -21.00 -28.99
N ASP A 148 -8.01 -19.82 -28.40
CA ASP A 148 -7.03 -18.78 -28.69
C ASP A 148 -5.89 -18.67 -27.67
N ARG A 149 -5.81 -19.55 -26.69
CA ARG A 149 -4.78 -19.57 -25.65
C ARG A 149 -4.67 -18.22 -24.90
N GLY A 150 -5.77 -17.72 -24.41
CA GLY A 150 -5.85 -16.50 -23.64
C GLY A 150 -5.82 -15.21 -24.47
N ARG A 151 -6.03 -15.27 -25.77
CA ARG A 151 -6.03 -14.06 -26.60
C ARG A 151 -7.24 -13.18 -26.43
N ASN A 152 -8.38 -13.77 -26.07
CA ASN A 152 -9.64 -13.03 -25.95
C ASN A 152 -10.15 -12.91 -24.52
N ASP A 153 -9.73 -13.82 -23.61
CA ASP A 153 -10.20 -13.84 -22.22
C ASP A 153 -9.09 -13.67 -21.17
N GLY A 154 -7.83 -13.60 -21.60
CA GLY A 154 -6.69 -13.45 -20.68
C GLY A 154 -6.30 -14.74 -19.95
N VAL A 155 -7.04 -15.86 -20.14
CA VAL A 155 -6.77 -17.14 -19.49
C VAL A 155 -6.00 -18.07 -20.43
N LEU A 156 -4.86 -18.55 -19.98
CA LEU A 156 -4.00 -19.45 -20.76
C LEU A 156 -4.37 -20.93 -20.56
N TRP A 157 -4.71 -21.28 -19.34
CA TRP A 157 -5.10 -22.66 -18.97
C TRP A 157 -5.80 -22.67 -17.62
N VAL A 158 -6.60 -23.70 -17.43
CA VAL A 158 -7.29 -24.01 -16.17
C VAL A 158 -6.93 -25.42 -15.75
N LEU A 159 -6.71 -25.65 -14.47
CA LEU A 159 -6.52 -26.97 -13.87
C LEU A 159 -7.48 -27.15 -12.69
N SER A 160 -8.32 -28.19 -12.77
CA SER A 160 -9.25 -28.55 -11.71
C SER A 160 -9.57 -30.05 -11.75
N PRO A 161 -10.20 -30.62 -10.73
CA PRO A 161 -10.71 -31.99 -10.79
C PRO A 161 -11.70 -32.21 -11.94
N ALA A 162 -12.58 -31.26 -12.20
CA ALA A 162 -13.56 -31.36 -13.30
C ALA A 162 -12.87 -31.39 -14.67
N GLN A 163 -11.87 -30.55 -14.87
CA GLN A 163 -11.06 -30.56 -16.10
C GLN A 163 -10.38 -31.90 -16.32
N VAL A 164 -9.78 -32.46 -15.26
CA VAL A 164 -9.09 -33.75 -15.34
C VAL A 164 -10.08 -34.88 -15.69
N ILE A 165 -11.26 -34.90 -15.08
CA ILE A 165 -12.28 -35.92 -15.38
C ILE A 165 -12.77 -35.79 -16.84
N LYS A 166 -13.04 -34.56 -17.32
CA LYS A 166 -13.42 -34.34 -18.73
C LYS A 166 -12.33 -34.81 -19.69
N GLU A 167 -11.08 -34.50 -19.40
CA GLU A 167 -9.94 -34.91 -20.23
C GLU A 167 -9.75 -36.42 -20.27
N ILE A 168 -9.95 -37.12 -19.15
CA ILE A 168 -9.85 -38.60 -19.10
C ILE A 168 -11.07 -39.24 -19.77
N ASN A 169 -12.25 -38.68 -19.59
CA ASN A 169 -13.48 -39.28 -20.10
C ASN A 169 -13.65 -39.15 -21.62
N SER A 170 -13.07 -38.13 -22.24
CA SER A 170 -13.25 -37.83 -23.65
C SER A 170 -12.13 -38.35 -24.52
N ALA A 171 -12.48 -39.03 -25.61
CA ALA A 171 -11.52 -39.42 -26.65
C ALA A 171 -10.90 -38.20 -27.37
N ASP A 172 -11.62 -37.10 -27.41
CA ASP A 172 -11.17 -35.83 -27.99
C ASP A 172 -10.36 -35.00 -26.97
N GLY A 173 -10.20 -35.46 -25.71
CA GLY A 173 -9.40 -34.84 -24.70
C GLY A 173 -7.97 -34.58 -25.16
N ARG A 174 -7.43 -33.38 -24.86
CA ARG A 174 -6.07 -32.99 -25.26
C ARG A 174 -5.03 -33.95 -24.66
N PHE A 175 -5.28 -34.36 -23.45
CA PHE A 175 -4.38 -35.29 -22.72
C PHE A 175 -4.31 -36.66 -23.39
N ASN A 176 -5.44 -37.25 -23.70
CA ASN A 176 -5.52 -38.55 -24.39
C ASN A 176 -4.92 -38.46 -25.79
N ASN A 177 -5.24 -37.38 -26.52
CA ASN A 177 -4.69 -37.17 -27.86
C ASN A 177 -3.16 -36.96 -27.81
N SER A 178 -2.66 -36.17 -26.85
CA SER A 178 -1.22 -35.97 -26.67
C SER A 178 -0.51 -37.23 -26.23
N LEU A 179 -1.03 -37.97 -25.27
CA LEU A 179 -0.41 -39.20 -24.79
C LEU A 179 -0.47 -40.30 -25.84
N CYS A 180 -1.57 -40.46 -26.54
CA CYS A 180 -1.69 -41.49 -27.58
C CYS A 180 -0.92 -41.12 -28.84
N VAL A 181 -1.04 -39.92 -29.35
CA VAL A 181 -0.39 -39.53 -30.62
C VAL A 181 1.09 -39.24 -30.42
N HIS A 182 1.47 -38.51 -29.39
CA HIS A 182 2.86 -38.12 -29.14
C HIS A 182 3.62 -39.14 -28.31
N GLY A 183 2.97 -39.83 -27.36
CA GLY A 183 3.57 -40.85 -26.54
C GLY A 183 4.01 -42.06 -27.34
N VAL A 184 3.14 -42.53 -28.23
CA VAL A 184 3.46 -43.64 -29.15
C VAL A 184 4.57 -43.25 -30.12
N ASN A 185 4.48 -42.05 -30.71
CA ASN A 185 5.48 -41.57 -31.68
C ASN A 185 6.85 -41.27 -31.03
N ASN A 186 6.89 -40.88 -29.76
CA ASN A 186 8.10 -40.49 -29.04
C ASN A 186 8.63 -41.62 -28.10
N ARG A 187 8.03 -42.80 -28.13
CA ARG A 187 8.45 -43.93 -27.31
C ARG A 187 8.56 -43.60 -25.82
N LEU A 188 7.56 -42.92 -25.27
CA LEU A 188 7.49 -42.68 -23.84
C LEU A 188 7.44 -44.01 -23.10
N PRO A 189 8.11 -44.17 -21.93
CA PRO A 189 8.21 -45.44 -21.22
C PRO A 189 6.86 -45.95 -20.66
N VAL A 190 5.82 -45.11 -20.66
CA VAL A 190 4.46 -45.52 -20.34
C VAL A 190 3.73 -45.71 -21.66
N ALA A 191 3.69 -46.91 -22.15
CA ALA A 191 2.79 -47.27 -23.23
C ALA A 191 1.37 -47.30 -22.69
N LEU A 192 0.68 -46.17 -22.79
CA LEU A 192 -0.77 -46.15 -22.71
C LEU A 192 -1.27 -46.94 -23.92
N ASP A 193 -1.99 -48.01 -23.65
CA ASP A 193 -2.67 -48.79 -24.68
C ASP A 193 -3.84 -47.97 -25.20
N CYS A 194 -3.59 -47.19 -26.28
CA CYS A 194 -4.59 -46.29 -26.86
C CYS A 194 -5.81 -47.05 -27.39
N ASP A 195 -5.70 -48.37 -27.58
CA ASP A 195 -6.83 -49.24 -27.96
C ASP A 195 -7.77 -49.53 -26.77
N GLN A 196 -7.35 -49.25 -25.55
CA GLN A 196 -8.15 -49.42 -24.33
C GLN A 196 -8.76 -48.10 -23.80
N LEU A 197 -8.49 -46.97 -24.45
CA LEU A 197 -9.20 -45.74 -24.10
C LEU A 197 -10.68 -45.92 -24.40
N PRO A 198 -11.57 -45.44 -23.49
CA PRO A 198 -13.02 -45.54 -23.72
C PRO A 198 -13.39 -44.94 -25.06
N GLU A 199 -14.18 -45.66 -25.87
CA GLU A 199 -14.78 -45.11 -27.07
C GLU A 199 -15.51 -43.82 -26.69
N GLY A 200 -14.99 -42.71 -27.16
CA GLY A 200 -15.39 -41.32 -27.03
C GLY A 200 -16.66 -40.98 -26.26
N GLY A 201 -16.53 -40.69 -24.98
CA GLY A 201 -17.53 -39.88 -24.27
C GLY A 201 -17.50 -38.45 -24.76
N GLU A 202 -18.58 -37.73 -24.59
CA GLU A 202 -18.58 -36.27 -24.77
C GLU A 202 -17.61 -35.63 -23.81
N TYR A 203 -17.01 -34.49 -24.19
CA TYR A 203 -16.18 -33.69 -23.31
C TYR A 203 -17.06 -32.96 -22.29
N ALA A 204 -17.52 -33.70 -21.30
CA ALA A 204 -18.42 -33.28 -20.25
C ALA A 204 -18.21 -34.15 -19.01
N ILE A 205 -18.72 -33.73 -17.88
CA ILE A 205 -18.74 -34.53 -16.67
C ILE A 205 -19.63 -35.76 -16.92
N PRO A 206 -19.11 -36.98 -16.77
CA PRO A 206 -19.87 -38.19 -16.95
C PRO A 206 -20.76 -38.47 -15.72
N SER A 207 -21.55 -39.58 -15.81
CA SER A 207 -22.36 -40.05 -14.66
C SER A 207 -21.45 -40.45 -13.47
N GLN A 208 -22.02 -40.46 -12.26
CA GLN A 208 -21.29 -40.80 -11.02
C GLN A 208 -20.55 -42.16 -11.11
N ASP A 209 -21.22 -43.21 -11.60
CA ASP A 209 -20.56 -44.52 -11.76
C ASP A 209 -19.30 -44.48 -12.61
N ARG A 210 -19.24 -43.56 -13.57
CA ARG A 210 -18.05 -43.39 -14.40
C ARG A 210 -16.99 -42.51 -13.73
N ILE A 211 -17.40 -41.51 -12.98
CA ILE A 211 -16.52 -40.69 -12.14
C ILE A 211 -15.81 -41.59 -11.14
N ASP A 212 -16.54 -42.45 -10.42
CA ASP A 212 -15.98 -43.36 -9.43
C ASP A 212 -14.93 -44.28 -10.05
N GLN A 213 -15.19 -44.82 -11.25
CA GLN A 213 -14.19 -45.65 -11.97
C GLN A 213 -12.92 -44.86 -12.34
N ILE A 214 -13.07 -43.58 -12.72
CA ILE A 214 -11.92 -42.74 -13.07
C ILE A 214 -11.10 -42.43 -11.82
N VAL A 215 -11.76 -42.09 -10.72
CA VAL A 215 -11.13 -41.76 -9.44
C VAL A 215 -10.42 -43.02 -8.86
N GLU A 216 -11.09 -44.16 -8.84
CA GLU A 216 -10.48 -45.43 -8.42
C GLU A 216 -9.28 -45.85 -9.30
N GLY A 217 -9.30 -45.46 -10.59
CA GLY A 217 -8.20 -45.72 -11.53
C GLY A 217 -6.98 -44.82 -11.35
N ALA A 218 -7.12 -43.67 -10.69
CA ALA A 218 -6.07 -42.70 -10.50
C ALA A 218 -6.21 -41.95 -9.14
N PRO A 219 -6.27 -42.65 -8.01
CA PRO A 219 -6.54 -42.05 -6.70
C PRO A 219 -5.50 -41.00 -6.32
N ASP A 220 -4.22 -41.24 -6.55
CA ASP A 220 -3.13 -40.31 -6.24
C ASP A 220 -3.26 -38.98 -6.97
N LEU A 221 -3.84 -38.96 -8.17
CA LEU A 221 -4.05 -37.76 -8.94
C LEU A 221 -5.12 -36.88 -8.29
N PHE A 222 -6.24 -37.48 -7.88
CA PHE A 222 -7.32 -36.73 -7.23
C PHE A 222 -6.97 -36.34 -5.80
N ALA A 223 -6.23 -37.16 -5.06
CA ALA A 223 -5.67 -36.80 -3.77
C ALA A 223 -4.72 -35.59 -3.83
N ASN A 224 -4.06 -35.36 -4.97
CA ASN A 224 -3.26 -34.13 -5.17
C ASN A 224 -4.09 -32.90 -5.56
N LEU A 225 -5.27 -33.09 -6.13
CA LEU A 225 -6.16 -31.99 -6.56
C LEU A 225 -7.23 -31.61 -5.52
N SER A 226 -7.47 -32.49 -4.57
CA SER A 226 -8.49 -32.33 -3.54
C SER A 226 -7.95 -32.71 -2.17
N ARG A 227 -8.60 -32.26 -1.11
CA ARG A 227 -8.20 -32.51 0.29
C ARG A 227 -9.43 -32.84 1.12
N ASP A 228 -9.23 -33.70 2.09
CA ASP A 228 -10.12 -33.87 3.21
C ASP A 228 -9.62 -33.02 4.38
N THR A 229 -10.35 -31.96 4.71
CA THR A 229 -9.95 -31.03 5.77
C THR A 229 -10.48 -31.43 7.14
N ASN A 230 -11.36 -32.43 7.21
CA ASN A 230 -11.88 -32.90 8.49
C ASN A 230 -10.90 -33.77 9.22
N ASP A 231 -10.14 -34.55 8.49
CA ASP A 231 -9.14 -35.43 9.02
C ASP A 231 -7.76 -34.78 9.14
N MET A 232 -7.66 -33.51 8.78
CA MET A 232 -6.43 -32.77 8.99
C MET A 232 -6.29 -32.35 10.44
N ASP A 233 -5.45 -33.06 11.19
CA ASP A 233 -4.89 -32.48 12.42
C ASP A 233 -3.60 -31.71 12.05
N PRO A 234 -3.64 -30.36 12.03
CA PRO A 234 -2.46 -29.56 11.69
C PRO A 234 -1.31 -29.72 12.68
N THR A 235 -1.54 -30.45 13.79
CA THR A 235 -0.54 -30.72 14.83
C THR A 235 0.04 -32.12 14.77
N VAL A 236 -0.53 -33.02 13.98
CA VAL A 236 -0.14 -34.42 13.92
C VAL A 236 0.18 -34.84 12.49
N ASP A 237 1.45 -34.83 12.17
CA ASP A 237 2.02 -35.55 11.04
C ASP A 237 2.13 -37.02 11.46
N SER A 238 1.09 -37.80 11.18
CA SER A 238 0.96 -39.18 11.72
C SER A 238 1.94 -40.16 11.12
N ASP A 239 2.38 -39.93 9.90
CA ASP A 239 3.37 -40.77 9.19
C ASP A 239 4.77 -40.14 9.13
N LYS A 240 4.90 -38.85 9.58
CA LYS A 240 6.15 -38.09 9.63
C LYS A 240 6.82 -37.86 8.29
N ASP A 241 6.06 -37.87 7.23
CA ASP A 241 6.55 -37.57 5.89
C ASP A 241 6.55 -36.03 5.59
N GLY A 242 6.04 -35.23 6.48
CA GLY A 242 5.91 -33.78 6.32
C GLY A 242 4.68 -33.38 5.53
N ASN A 243 3.81 -34.30 5.23
CA ASN A 243 2.64 -34.12 4.42
C ASN A 243 1.39 -34.23 5.33
N PHE A 244 0.67 -33.17 5.53
CA PHE A 244 -0.55 -33.11 6.36
C PHE A 244 -1.78 -33.50 5.56
N THR A 245 -1.63 -34.35 4.57
CA THR A 245 -2.69 -34.65 3.66
C THR A 245 -3.25 -36.03 3.89
N ASN A 246 -4.47 -36.11 3.66
CA ASN A 246 -5.23 -37.18 3.10
C ASN A 246 -6.21 -37.78 4.09
N ASP A 247 -7.36 -38.06 3.55
CA ASP A 247 -8.26 -39.11 3.90
C ASP A 247 -7.60 -40.12 4.89
N MET A 248 -7.42 -39.70 6.15
CA MET A 248 -6.74 -40.47 7.17
C MET A 248 -7.61 -41.60 7.69
N ASP A 249 -8.92 -41.50 7.55
CA ASP A 249 -9.88 -42.50 7.91
C ASP A 249 -10.22 -43.43 6.73
N GLY A 250 -9.81 -43.08 5.51
CA GLY A 250 -9.99 -43.89 4.31
C GLY A 250 -11.42 -43.92 3.83
N ASP A 251 -12.21 -42.92 4.15
CA ASP A 251 -13.63 -42.86 3.75
C ASP A 251 -13.85 -42.38 2.30
N GLY A 252 -12.80 -41.85 1.65
CA GLY A 252 -12.80 -41.40 0.26
C GLY A 252 -13.58 -40.09 0.04
N ILE A 253 -13.80 -39.29 1.08
CA ILE A 253 -14.51 -38.02 1.01
C ILE A 253 -13.52 -36.89 0.98
N TRP A 254 -13.52 -36.09 -0.09
CA TRP A 254 -12.75 -34.85 -0.19
C TRP A 254 -13.71 -33.66 -0.16
N ASP A 255 -13.45 -32.72 0.75
CA ASP A 255 -14.29 -31.55 1.01
C ASP A 255 -13.74 -30.25 0.44
N THR A 256 -12.51 -30.24 -0.03
CA THR A 256 -11.83 -29.03 -0.48
C THR A 256 -11.06 -29.27 -1.77
N THR A 257 -11.13 -28.31 -2.68
CA THR A 257 -10.36 -28.29 -3.92
C THR A 257 -10.03 -26.87 -4.36
N ALA A 258 -9.29 -26.74 -5.46
CA ALA A 258 -9.02 -25.47 -6.09
C ALA A 258 -9.09 -25.58 -7.62
N ILE A 259 -9.57 -24.51 -8.26
CA ILE A 259 -9.33 -24.27 -9.67
C ILE A 259 -8.09 -23.40 -9.76
N VAL A 260 -7.05 -23.88 -10.41
CA VAL A 260 -5.82 -23.13 -10.66
C VAL A 260 -5.91 -22.55 -12.07
N VAL A 261 -5.82 -21.23 -12.18
CA VAL A 261 -6.00 -20.50 -13.44
C VAL A 261 -4.67 -19.84 -13.80
N GLY A 262 -4.09 -20.25 -14.93
CA GLY A 262 -2.94 -19.56 -15.51
C GLY A 262 -3.41 -18.41 -16.39
N MET A 263 -2.98 -17.20 -16.06
CA MET A 263 -3.38 -15.97 -16.74
C MET A 263 -2.22 -15.39 -17.55
N HIS A 264 -2.54 -14.59 -18.55
CA HIS A 264 -1.52 -13.82 -19.25
C HIS A 264 -1.01 -12.68 -18.38
N HIS A 265 0.30 -12.44 -18.43
CA HIS A 265 0.95 -11.35 -17.71
C HIS A 265 0.33 -9.96 -18.00
N ASP A 266 -0.08 -9.71 -19.22
CA ASP A 266 -0.77 -8.47 -19.60
C ASP A 266 -2.15 -8.81 -20.19
N PRO A 267 -3.21 -8.71 -19.37
CA PRO A 267 -4.58 -9.03 -19.81
C PRO A 267 -5.10 -8.08 -20.88
N SER A 268 -4.52 -6.88 -21.04
CA SER A 268 -4.91 -5.92 -22.07
C SER A 268 -4.45 -6.33 -23.47
N VAL A 269 -3.40 -7.12 -23.57
CA VAL A 269 -2.84 -7.62 -24.85
C VAL A 269 -3.58 -8.85 -25.35
N THR A 270 -4.15 -9.63 -24.42
CA THR A 270 -4.72 -10.95 -24.70
C THR A 270 -6.20 -11.07 -24.39
N GLY A 271 -6.81 -9.99 -23.95
CA GLY A 271 -8.23 -9.89 -23.67
C GLY A 271 -8.68 -8.43 -23.82
N ASP A 272 -9.98 -8.20 -23.72
CA ASP A 272 -10.56 -6.86 -23.68
C ASP A 272 -10.52 -6.27 -22.24
N TRP A 273 -9.57 -6.73 -21.40
CA TRP A 273 -9.47 -6.33 -20.01
C TRP A 273 -8.53 -5.14 -19.88
N GLU A 274 -8.93 -4.14 -19.09
CA GLU A 274 -8.09 -2.96 -18.85
C GLU A 274 -6.86 -3.30 -17.98
N ASP A 275 -7.04 -4.21 -17.02
CA ASP A 275 -6.02 -4.66 -16.05
C ASP A 275 -6.39 -6.01 -15.42
N PHE A 276 -5.57 -6.49 -14.49
CA PHE A 276 -5.83 -7.71 -13.72
C PHE A 276 -7.08 -7.60 -12.84
N SER A 277 -7.36 -6.43 -12.29
CA SER A 277 -8.53 -6.20 -11.46
C SER A 277 -9.81 -6.47 -12.25
N ALA A 278 -9.90 -5.99 -13.49
CA ALA A 278 -11.03 -6.26 -14.38
C ALA A 278 -11.21 -7.75 -14.67
N LEU A 279 -10.10 -8.48 -14.89
CA LEU A 279 -10.12 -9.92 -15.12
C LEU A 279 -10.54 -10.69 -13.86
N LEU A 280 -9.99 -10.35 -12.69
CA LEU A 280 -10.35 -11.00 -11.42
C LEU A 280 -11.80 -10.70 -11.01
N ASN A 281 -12.27 -9.49 -11.28
CA ASN A 281 -13.67 -9.12 -11.10
C ASN A 281 -14.59 -9.94 -12.01
N HIS A 282 -14.17 -10.24 -13.24
CA HIS A 282 -14.92 -11.17 -14.09
C HIS A 282 -15.03 -12.57 -13.45
N PHE A 283 -13.95 -13.09 -12.84
CA PHE A 283 -14.02 -14.37 -12.12
C PHE A 283 -15.03 -14.32 -10.97
N GLN A 284 -15.02 -13.24 -10.20
CA GLN A 284 -15.98 -13.04 -9.13
C GLN A 284 -17.42 -12.94 -9.67
N ASP A 285 -17.64 -12.21 -10.77
CA ASP A 285 -18.94 -12.10 -11.43
C ASP A 285 -19.45 -13.46 -11.91
N VAL A 286 -18.60 -14.32 -12.45
CA VAL A 286 -18.96 -15.69 -12.85
C VAL A 286 -19.42 -16.50 -11.62
N ILE A 287 -18.70 -16.38 -10.51
CA ILE A 287 -19.03 -17.07 -9.26
C ILE A 287 -20.39 -16.59 -8.72
N ASP A 288 -20.60 -15.28 -8.67
CA ASP A 288 -21.79 -14.68 -8.06
C ASP A 288 -23.04 -14.91 -8.89
N ASN A 289 -22.92 -14.88 -10.21
CA ASN A 289 -24.02 -15.03 -11.15
C ASN A 289 -24.35 -16.49 -11.54
N ARG A 290 -23.69 -17.48 -10.88
CA ARG A 290 -23.98 -18.88 -11.19
C ARG A 290 -25.44 -19.24 -10.87
N PRO A 291 -26.11 -20.00 -11.75
CA PRO A 291 -27.47 -20.47 -11.54
C PRO A 291 -27.63 -21.29 -10.26
N THR A 292 -28.84 -21.33 -9.72
CA THR A 292 -29.13 -22.06 -8.47
C THR A 292 -28.81 -23.55 -8.55
N GLU A 293 -28.91 -24.13 -9.74
CA GLU A 293 -28.60 -25.54 -10.00
C GLU A 293 -27.11 -25.87 -9.86
N TYR A 294 -26.22 -24.84 -9.96
CA TYR A 294 -24.79 -24.93 -9.78
C TYR A 294 -24.33 -24.27 -8.48
N ARG A 295 -25.10 -24.39 -7.41
CA ARG A 295 -24.77 -23.89 -6.05
C ARG A 295 -24.76 -25.03 -5.05
N ASN A 296 -23.86 -25.98 -5.26
CA ASN A 296 -23.73 -27.18 -4.44
C ASN A 296 -22.51 -27.11 -3.50
N THR A 297 -21.62 -26.15 -3.72
CA THR A 297 -20.48 -25.85 -2.87
C THR A 297 -20.83 -24.93 -1.71
N GLU A 298 -20.07 -24.98 -0.60
CA GLU A 298 -20.28 -24.11 0.56
C GLU A 298 -19.66 -22.72 0.32
N SER A 299 -18.41 -22.67 -0.07
CA SER A 299 -17.73 -21.40 -0.40
C SER A 299 -16.87 -21.54 -1.65
N ILE A 300 -16.78 -20.45 -2.38
CA ILE A 300 -15.88 -20.28 -3.53
C ILE A 300 -15.23 -18.91 -3.38
N THR A 301 -13.92 -18.88 -3.27
CA THR A 301 -13.17 -17.63 -3.06
C THR A 301 -12.06 -17.53 -4.09
N VAL A 302 -12.02 -16.40 -4.80
CA VAL A 302 -10.88 -16.05 -5.67
C VAL A 302 -9.71 -15.61 -4.80
N THR A 303 -8.55 -16.20 -5.01
CA THR A 303 -7.32 -15.89 -4.30
C THR A 303 -6.10 -16.05 -5.23
N GLY A 304 -4.92 -15.97 -4.70
CA GLY A 304 -3.66 -15.92 -5.42
C GLY A 304 -2.93 -14.63 -5.12
N LEU A 305 -1.65 -14.55 -5.49
CA LEU A 305 -0.82 -13.42 -5.10
C LEU A 305 -1.37 -12.09 -5.61
N THR A 306 -1.75 -12.04 -6.88
CA THR A 306 -2.31 -10.82 -7.52
C THR A 306 -3.61 -10.38 -6.84
N LYS A 307 -4.54 -11.32 -6.59
CA LYS A 307 -5.82 -10.99 -5.92
C LYS A 307 -5.63 -10.52 -4.47
N VAL A 308 -4.72 -11.13 -3.76
CA VAL A 308 -4.39 -10.73 -2.37
C VAL A 308 -3.82 -9.32 -2.34
N LEU A 309 -2.93 -8.97 -3.28
CA LEU A 309 -2.36 -7.62 -3.34
C LEU A 309 -3.41 -6.57 -3.73
N GLU A 310 -4.30 -6.88 -4.67
CA GLU A 310 -5.45 -6.04 -4.99
C GLU A 310 -6.32 -5.79 -3.75
N ASP A 311 -6.74 -6.85 -3.06
CA ASP A 311 -7.58 -6.73 -1.86
C ASP A 311 -6.87 -5.96 -0.71
N ILE A 312 -5.56 -6.14 -0.56
CA ILE A 312 -4.75 -5.36 0.40
C ILE A 312 -4.74 -3.88 -0.02
N SER A 313 -4.57 -3.60 -1.30
CA SER A 313 -4.57 -2.24 -1.84
C SER A 313 -5.91 -1.55 -1.58
N ASP A 314 -7.01 -2.23 -1.88
CA ASP A 314 -8.37 -1.74 -1.63
C ASP A 314 -8.64 -1.50 -0.14
N ALA A 315 -8.23 -2.44 0.72
CA ALA A 315 -8.36 -2.30 2.17
C ALA A 315 -7.57 -1.09 2.70
N ILE A 316 -6.34 -0.88 2.22
CA ILE A 316 -5.52 0.28 2.59
C ILE A 316 -6.17 1.59 2.11
N TYR A 317 -6.78 1.58 0.92
CA TYR A 317 -7.49 2.75 0.41
C TYR A 317 -8.76 3.06 1.23
N GLU A 318 -9.53 2.06 1.62
CA GLU A 318 -10.68 2.21 2.52
C GLU A 318 -10.25 2.74 3.88
N ASP A 319 -9.17 2.21 4.43
CA ASP A 319 -8.54 2.70 5.66
C ASP A 319 -8.11 4.17 5.54
N LEU A 320 -7.57 4.59 4.39
CA LEU A 320 -7.23 5.98 4.12
C LEU A 320 -8.44 6.89 4.25
N LEU A 321 -9.55 6.53 3.57
CA LEU A 321 -10.78 7.30 3.62
C LEU A 321 -11.36 7.38 5.05
N MET A 322 -11.08 6.39 5.88
CA MET A 322 -11.45 6.38 7.30
C MET A 322 -10.46 7.19 8.16
N ILE A 323 -9.17 6.98 8.03
CA ILE A 323 -8.12 7.58 8.87
C ILE A 323 -8.01 9.08 8.65
N LEU A 324 -8.15 9.56 7.42
CA LEU A 324 -7.96 10.96 7.08
C LEU A 324 -8.95 11.89 7.81
N PRO A 325 -10.27 11.67 7.78
CA PRO A 325 -11.22 12.48 8.55
C PRO A 325 -10.97 12.44 10.06
N TRP A 326 -10.62 11.27 10.61
CA TRP A 326 -10.30 11.13 12.03
C TRP A 326 -9.02 11.89 12.39
N SER A 327 -7.98 11.82 11.56
CA SER A 327 -6.74 12.57 11.77
C SER A 327 -6.99 14.09 11.79
N VAL A 328 -7.77 14.60 10.85
CA VAL A 328 -8.18 16.00 10.81
C VAL A 328 -9.01 16.36 12.05
N LEU A 329 -10.01 15.53 12.40
CA LEU A 329 -10.88 15.76 13.55
C LEU A 329 -10.08 15.81 14.87
N PHE A 330 -9.22 14.83 15.12
CA PHE A 330 -8.38 14.81 16.33
C PHE A 330 -7.43 16.01 16.37
N THR A 331 -6.83 16.37 15.24
CA THR A 331 -5.98 17.56 15.13
C THR A 331 -6.75 18.84 15.49
N VAL A 332 -7.93 19.01 14.92
CA VAL A 332 -8.82 20.16 15.23
C VAL A 332 -9.23 20.16 16.70
N LEU A 333 -9.58 19.01 17.27
CA LEU A 333 -9.93 18.87 18.69
C LEU A 333 -8.76 19.27 19.59
N VAL A 334 -7.56 18.78 19.31
CA VAL A 334 -6.35 19.08 20.11
C VAL A 334 -6.03 20.57 20.03
N ILE A 335 -6.01 21.14 18.83
CA ILE A 335 -5.75 22.59 18.65
C ILE A 335 -6.83 23.40 19.39
N THR A 336 -8.10 23.02 19.25
CA THR A 336 -9.21 23.71 19.90
C THR A 336 -9.13 23.60 21.43
N ALA A 337 -8.80 22.44 21.97
CA ALA A 337 -8.66 22.22 23.40
C ALA A 337 -7.50 23.02 24.01
N LEU A 338 -6.35 23.06 23.32
CA LEU A 338 -5.15 23.79 23.75
C LEU A 338 -5.32 25.30 23.59
N HIS A 339 -5.81 25.74 22.44
CA HIS A 339 -5.90 27.17 22.13
C HIS A 339 -7.26 27.78 22.40
N ARG A 340 -8.32 26.98 22.54
CA ARG A 340 -9.71 27.43 22.76
C ARG A 340 -10.14 28.57 21.83
N SER A 341 -9.75 28.47 20.54
CA SER A 341 -9.97 29.50 19.53
C SER A 341 -10.12 28.91 18.13
N ALA A 342 -11.30 29.04 17.55
CA ALA A 342 -11.54 28.63 16.17
C ALA A 342 -10.65 29.38 15.15
N LYS A 343 -10.23 30.61 15.47
CA LYS A 343 -9.33 31.38 14.60
C LYS A 343 -7.96 30.70 14.46
N VAL A 344 -7.43 30.07 15.52
CA VAL A 344 -6.16 29.34 15.44
C VAL A 344 -6.32 28.14 14.54
N VAL A 345 -7.42 27.40 14.66
CA VAL A 345 -7.71 26.24 13.78
C VAL A 345 -7.70 26.66 12.30
N LEU A 346 -8.36 27.79 11.98
CA LEU A 346 -8.35 28.29 10.59
C LEU A 346 -6.97 28.76 10.14
N ILE A 347 -6.21 29.46 11.00
CA ILE A 347 -4.87 29.96 10.66
C ILE A 347 -3.89 28.81 10.42
N THR A 348 -3.99 27.73 11.20
CA THR A 348 -3.08 26.58 11.08
C THR A 348 -3.58 25.55 10.08
N GLY A 349 -4.89 25.30 10.03
CA GLY A 349 -5.48 24.28 9.16
C GLY A 349 -5.48 24.65 7.67
N THR A 350 -5.74 25.93 7.34
CA THR A 350 -5.79 26.36 5.94
C THR A 350 -4.49 26.10 5.17
N PRO A 351 -3.30 26.47 5.65
CA PRO A 351 -2.04 26.15 4.95
C PRO A 351 -1.81 24.66 4.77
N ILE A 352 -2.23 23.84 5.72
CA ILE A 352 -2.04 22.38 5.68
C ILE A 352 -2.93 21.75 4.63
N MET A 353 -4.23 22.10 4.60
CA MET A 353 -5.15 21.60 3.60
C MET A 353 -4.71 21.98 2.18
N MET A 354 -4.20 23.21 2.00
CA MET A 354 -3.63 23.64 0.73
C MET A 354 -2.35 22.87 0.39
N ALA A 355 -1.50 22.59 1.37
CA ALA A 355 -0.29 21.81 1.18
C ALA A 355 -0.60 20.36 0.77
N LEU A 356 -1.61 19.73 1.38
CA LEU A 356 -2.07 18.42 0.98
C LEU A 356 -2.55 18.41 -0.47
N ALA A 357 -3.39 19.37 -0.85
CA ALA A 357 -3.86 19.50 -2.23
C ALA A 357 -2.70 19.67 -3.22
N ILE A 358 -1.71 20.51 -2.91
CA ILE A 358 -0.51 20.69 -3.74
C ILE A 358 0.32 19.40 -3.79
N THR A 359 0.46 18.70 -2.68
CA THR A 359 1.26 17.47 -2.61
C THR A 359 0.71 16.41 -3.54
N PHE A 360 -0.57 16.07 -3.38
CA PHE A 360 -1.19 15.02 -4.19
C PHE A 360 -1.38 15.43 -5.65
N GLY A 361 -1.78 16.67 -5.91
CA GLY A 361 -1.83 17.17 -7.28
C GLY A 361 -0.46 17.22 -7.96
N SER A 362 0.60 17.51 -7.22
CA SER A 362 1.96 17.46 -7.76
C SER A 362 2.40 16.03 -8.06
N SER A 363 2.03 15.06 -7.22
CA SER A 363 2.36 13.65 -7.42
C SER A 363 1.73 13.15 -8.73
N VAL A 364 0.46 13.50 -8.98
CA VAL A 364 -0.23 13.18 -10.24
C VAL A 364 0.43 13.86 -11.45
N ILE A 365 0.72 15.16 -11.37
CA ILE A 365 1.34 15.91 -12.47
C ILE A 365 2.76 15.40 -12.80
N MET A 366 3.49 14.95 -11.80
CA MET A 366 4.86 14.44 -11.95
C MET A 366 4.91 12.97 -12.34
N ASP A 367 3.75 12.35 -12.54
CA ASP A 367 3.63 10.92 -12.87
C ASP A 367 4.41 10.03 -11.88
N ILE A 368 4.24 10.33 -10.59
CA ILE A 368 4.85 9.54 -9.54
C ILE A 368 3.95 8.32 -9.32
N THR A 369 4.50 7.14 -9.54
CA THR A 369 3.81 5.88 -9.20
C THR A 369 3.40 5.90 -7.75
N LEU A 370 2.11 5.89 -7.50
CA LEU A 370 1.53 5.93 -6.17
C LEU A 370 1.26 4.49 -5.73
N THR A 371 1.59 4.20 -4.52
CA THR A 371 1.38 2.87 -3.94
C THR A 371 0.52 2.99 -2.69
N PRO A 372 -0.13 1.92 -2.24
CA PRO A 372 -0.91 1.94 -1.01
C PRO A 372 -0.15 2.49 0.21
N MET A 373 1.18 2.34 0.25
CA MET A 373 2.01 2.87 1.35
C MET A 373 1.96 4.39 1.51
N ILE A 374 1.53 5.13 0.49
CA ILE A 374 1.46 6.60 0.53
C ILE A 374 0.44 7.12 1.55
N VAL A 375 -0.50 6.28 1.97
CA VAL A 375 -1.51 6.58 3.00
C VAL A 375 -0.88 7.13 4.29
N ALA A 376 0.28 6.60 4.67
CA ALA A 376 1.00 7.06 5.86
C ALA A 376 1.45 8.53 5.77
N THR A 377 1.58 9.10 4.57
CA THR A 377 2.02 10.48 4.39
C THR A 377 1.01 11.50 4.90
N PHE A 378 -0.29 11.21 4.85
CA PHE A 378 -1.36 12.13 5.27
C PHE A 378 -1.26 12.53 6.75
N PRO A 379 -1.30 11.60 7.71
CA PRO A 379 -1.17 11.94 9.12
C PRO A 379 0.15 12.63 9.44
N ILE A 380 1.25 12.22 8.80
CA ILE A 380 2.56 12.80 8.99
C ILE A 380 2.57 14.27 8.54
N LEU A 381 2.06 14.58 7.35
CA LEU A 381 2.00 15.96 6.83
C LEU A 381 1.08 16.85 7.67
N ILE A 382 -0.07 16.34 8.12
CA ILE A 382 -0.97 17.07 9.00
C ILE A 382 -0.26 17.39 10.32
N GLY A 383 0.40 16.43 10.95
CA GLY A 383 1.08 16.61 12.23
C GLY A 383 2.24 17.62 12.15
N LEU A 384 3.12 17.45 11.18
CA LEU A 384 4.26 18.36 10.98
C LEU A 384 3.82 19.76 10.55
N GLY A 385 2.80 19.83 9.70
CA GLY A 385 2.29 21.12 9.22
C GLY A 385 1.65 21.96 10.30
N VAL A 386 0.89 21.34 11.20
CA VAL A 386 0.29 22.01 12.35
C VAL A 386 1.37 22.59 13.26
N ASP A 387 2.43 21.84 13.51
CA ASP A 387 3.51 22.28 14.39
C ASP A 387 4.19 23.55 13.85
N TYR A 388 4.54 23.61 12.57
CA TYR A 388 5.12 24.81 11.94
C TYR A 388 4.21 26.02 12.06
N ALA A 389 2.93 25.85 11.75
CA ALA A 389 1.96 26.94 11.80
C ALA A 389 1.70 27.43 13.24
N LEU A 390 1.60 26.52 14.21
CA LEU A 390 1.41 26.86 15.62
C LEU A 390 2.60 27.62 16.20
N HIS A 391 3.82 27.19 15.91
CA HIS A 391 5.01 27.90 16.37
C HIS A 391 5.07 29.32 15.84
N MET A 392 4.73 29.54 14.56
CA MET A 392 4.70 30.88 13.96
C MET A 392 3.63 31.76 14.55
N VAL A 393 2.38 31.28 14.65
CA VAL A 393 1.26 32.12 15.17
C VAL A 393 1.47 32.48 16.64
N ASN A 394 1.96 31.54 17.46
CA ASN A 394 2.23 31.80 18.86
C ASN A 394 3.36 32.83 19.03
N ARG A 395 4.38 32.76 18.19
CA ARG A 395 5.50 33.69 18.26
C ARG A 395 5.12 35.09 17.81
N ILE A 396 4.28 35.26 16.79
CA ILE A 396 3.75 36.57 16.40
C ILE A 396 3.04 37.22 17.59
N GLU A 397 2.18 36.49 18.29
CA GLU A 397 1.47 36.96 19.47
C GLU A 397 2.39 37.28 20.64
N GLU A 398 3.40 36.47 20.88
CA GLU A 398 4.40 36.70 21.93
C GLU A 398 5.18 37.98 21.68
N VAL A 399 5.70 38.18 20.47
CA VAL A 399 6.45 39.38 20.09
C VAL A 399 5.57 40.63 20.21
N ARG A 400 4.35 40.56 19.66
CA ARG A 400 3.39 41.70 19.71
C ARG A 400 3.11 42.15 21.15
N ARG A 401 2.90 41.20 22.05
CA ARG A 401 2.68 41.51 23.46
C ARG A 401 3.91 42.08 24.15
N LYS A 402 5.04 41.48 23.92
CA LYS A 402 6.31 41.94 24.51
C LYS A 402 6.60 43.39 24.14
N GLU A 403 6.33 43.78 22.89
CA GLU A 403 6.53 45.16 22.46
C GLU A 403 5.48 46.10 23.06
N LEU A 404 4.22 45.68 23.18
CA LEU A 404 3.19 46.47 23.86
C LEU A 404 3.47 46.63 25.37
N ASP A 405 3.87 45.54 26.05
CA ASP A 405 4.21 45.61 27.47
C ASP A 405 5.42 46.52 27.71
N LYS A 406 6.44 46.47 26.83
CA LYS A 406 7.58 47.42 26.90
C LYS A 406 7.12 48.88 26.75
N ALA A 407 6.24 49.16 25.80
CA ALA A 407 5.70 50.54 25.60
C ALA A 407 4.92 51.01 26.83
N HIS A 408 4.12 50.15 27.45
CA HIS A 408 3.42 50.45 28.69
C HIS A 408 4.37 50.67 29.88
N ASP A 409 5.38 49.81 30.04
CA ASP A 409 6.37 49.93 31.11
C ASP A 409 7.21 51.23 30.97
N GLU A 410 7.56 51.60 29.71
CA GLU A 410 8.31 52.83 29.47
C GLU A 410 7.42 54.07 29.77
N ASN A 411 6.16 54.06 29.41
CA ASN A 411 5.23 55.14 29.77
C ASN A 411 5.05 55.24 31.29
N GLU A 412 5.01 54.11 32.01
CA GLU A 412 5.00 54.16 33.49
C GLU A 412 6.28 54.77 34.08
N ARG A 413 7.45 54.46 33.51
CA ARG A 413 8.74 55.06 33.89
C ARG A 413 8.76 56.56 33.58
N ARG A 414 8.27 56.99 32.40
CA ARG A 414 8.15 58.38 31.99
C ARG A 414 7.23 59.18 32.94
N ARG A 415 6.09 58.62 33.32
CA ARG A 415 5.17 59.24 34.32
C ARG A 415 5.87 59.44 35.66
N LYS A 416 6.69 58.47 36.10
CA LYS A 416 7.46 58.62 37.33
C LYS A 416 8.57 59.68 37.23
N ARG A 417 9.03 60.02 36.01
CA ARG A 417 9.98 61.10 35.73
C ARG A 417 9.32 62.44 35.42
N GLY A 418 7.97 62.49 35.34
CA GLY A 418 7.25 63.71 34.97
C GLY A 418 7.29 64.02 33.47
N GLU A 419 7.62 63.03 32.63
CA GLU A 419 7.67 63.17 31.18
C GLU A 419 6.32 62.78 30.56
N PRO A 420 5.94 63.36 29.39
CA PRO A 420 4.71 62.96 28.69
C PRO A 420 4.80 61.53 28.17
N ASP A 421 3.63 60.87 28.12
CA ASP A 421 3.52 59.54 27.56
C ASP A 421 3.88 59.54 26.06
N GLU A 422 4.61 58.50 25.61
CA GLU A 422 4.76 58.20 24.19
C GLU A 422 3.53 57.44 23.66
N PRO A 423 3.17 57.59 22.37
CA PRO A 423 2.07 56.86 21.79
C PRO A 423 2.36 55.35 21.80
N VAL A 424 1.48 54.61 22.47
CA VAL A 424 1.53 53.14 22.43
C VAL A 424 1.13 52.68 21.02
N PRO A 425 1.86 51.77 20.36
CA PRO A 425 1.50 51.26 19.04
C PRO A 425 0.08 50.69 19.04
N ASP A 426 -0.70 51.02 18.02
CA ASP A 426 -2.00 50.39 17.81
C ASP A 426 -1.79 48.89 17.46
N LEU A 427 -2.56 48.03 18.10
CA LEU A 427 -2.54 46.61 17.90
C LEU A 427 -2.74 46.21 16.43
N TRP A 428 -3.46 47.04 15.69
CA TRP A 428 -3.82 46.80 14.29
C TRP A 428 -3.15 47.76 13.32
N ASP A 429 -2.08 48.44 13.75
CA ASP A 429 -1.21 49.17 12.85
C ASP A 429 -0.42 48.17 11.99
N LEU A 430 -0.40 48.38 10.67
CA LEU A 430 0.20 47.49 9.71
C LEU A 430 1.75 47.41 9.86
N GLU A 431 2.37 48.57 10.09
CA GLU A 431 3.84 48.63 10.24
C GLU A 431 4.29 47.97 11.56
N PHE A 432 3.53 48.17 12.63
CA PHE A 432 3.77 47.50 13.89
C PHE A 432 3.58 45.99 13.75
N TYR A 433 2.51 45.50 13.10
CA TYR A 433 2.29 44.09 12.87
C TYR A 433 3.40 43.49 12.00
N LYS A 434 3.80 44.16 10.91
CA LYS A 434 4.90 43.77 10.04
C LYS A 434 6.21 43.61 10.82
N SER A 435 6.52 44.53 11.72
CA SER A 435 7.73 44.43 12.56
C SER A 435 7.72 43.19 13.46
N CYS A 436 6.55 42.83 14.01
CA CYS A 436 6.36 41.64 14.80
C CYS A 436 6.53 40.36 13.97
N VAL A 437 6.01 40.34 12.73
CA VAL A 437 6.19 39.21 11.80
C VAL A 437 7.66 39.07 11.39
N MET A 438 8.36 40.16 11.14
CA MET A 438 9.80 40.12 10.84
C MET A 438 10.61 39.56 12.00
N GLU A 439 10.32 39.93 13.23
CA GLU A 439 11.01 39.41 14.42
C GLU A 439 10.67 37.92 14.65
N MET A 440 9.40 37.51 14.43
CA MET A 440 9.00 36.11 14.44
C MET A 440 9.83 35.31 13.43
N THR A 441 9.95 35.79 12.20
CA THR A 441 10.64 35.08 11.12
C THR A 441 12.14 34.95 11.40
N ARG A 442 12.77 36.00 11.95
CA ARG A 442 14.19 36.01 12.32
C ARG A 442 14.52 35.09 13.48
N SER A 443 13.58 34.79 14.34
CA SER A 443 13.77 33.93 15.52
C SER A 443 13.18 32.52 15.28
N THR A 444 11.89 32.37 15.47
CA THR A 444 11.17 31.11 15.34
C THR A 444 11.11 30.61 13.90
N GLY A 445 10.96 31.51 12.92
CA GLY A 445 10.93 31.16 11.51
C GLY A 445 12.22 30.46 11.05
N VAL A 446 13.38 30.94 11.49
CA VAL A 446 14.66 30.26 11.20
C VAL A 446 14.71 28.88 11.85
N ALA A 447 14.24 28.73 13.10
CA ALA A 447 14.20 27.43 13.77
C ALA A 447 13.28 26.43 13.06
N VAL A 448 12.10 26.88 12.65
CA VAL A 448 11.15 26.07 11.87
C VAL A 448 11.73 25.69 10.50
N PHE A 449 12.40 26.64 9.83
CA PHE A 449 13.06 26.37 8.56
C PHE A 449 14.16 25.29 8.70
N LEU A 450 15.02 25.41 9.71
CA LEU A 450 16.08 24.42 9.96
C LEU A 450 15.49 23.05 10.32
N SER A 451 14.44 23.02 11.13
CA SER A 451 13.71 21.78 11.45
C SER A 451 13.13 21.14 10.20
N ALA A 452 12.45 21.92 9.36
CA ALA A 452 11.89 21.41 8.10
C ALA A 452 12.98 20.91 7.16
N MET A 453 14.10 21.63 7.04
CA MET A 453 15.24 21.21 6.20
C MET A 453 15.87 19.90 6.67
N THR A 454 16.04 19.71 7.99
CA THR A 454 16.53 18.43 8.51
C THR A 454 15.58 17.29 8.21
N THR A 455 14.27 17.53 8.29
CA THR A 455 13.23 16.55 7.96
C THR A 455 13.22 16.23 6.45
N ILE A 456 13.30 17.27 5.59
CA ILE A 456 13.40 17.11 4.14
C ILE A 456 14.65 16.29 3.78
N VAL A 457 15.81 16.60 4.34
CA VAL A 457 17.05 15.82 4.11
C VAL A 457 16.87 14.38 4.57
N GLY A 458 16.26 14.15 5.74
CA GLY A 458 15.98 12.81 6.24
C GLY A 458 15.11 11.99 5.27
N PHE A 459 13.99 12.54 4.80
CA PHE A 459 13.13 11.85 3.84
C PHE A 459 13.71 11.77 2.43
N SER A 460 14.60 12.69 2.05
CA SER A 460 15.29 12.61 0.75
C SER A 460 16.19 11.38 0.64
N VAL A 461 16.63 10.79 1.75
CA VAL A 461 17.36 9.52 1.74
C VAL A 461 16.51 8.37 1.19
N LEU A 462 15.18 8.41 1.43
CA LEU A 462 14.25 7.39 0.93
C LEU A 462 14.13 7.43 -0.60
N ILE A 463 14.44 8.56 -1.23
CA ILE A 463 14.32 8.75 -2.68
C ILE A 463 15.48 8.08 -3.45
N ALA A 464 16.60 7.83 -2.79
CA ALA A 464 17.82 7.36 -3.44
C ALA A 464 17.71 5.84 -3.78
N PRO A 465 17.68 5.44 -5.07
CA PRO A 465 17.53 4.03 -5.46
C PRO A 465 18.65 3.12 -4.94
N LEU A 466 19.85 3.67 -4.79
CA LEU A 466 21.02 2.95 -4.23
C LEU A 466 20.85 2.57 -2.75
N ILE A 467 19.98 3.28 -2.01
CA ILE A 467 19.77 3.07 -0.58
C ILE A 467 18.45 2.32 -0.37
N VAL A 468 17.44 2.68 -1.14
CA VAL A 468 16.09 2.13 -1.06
C VAL A 468 15.70 1.56 -2.42
N PRO A 469 15.88 0.27 -2.65
CA PRO A 469 15.59 -0.36 -3.94
C PRO A 469 14.08 -0.54 -4.19
N ILE A 470 13.23 -0.42 -3.16
CA ILE A 470 11.79 -0.65 -3.24
C ILE A 470 11.07 0.65 -3.65
N ALA A 471 10.39 0.64 -4.80
CA ALA A 471 9.70 1.79 -5.37
C ALA A 471 8.62 2.40 -4.44
N PRO A 472 7.75 1.64 -3.78
CA PRO A 472 6.77 2.15 -2.83
C PRO A 472 7.35 3.05 -1.73
N ILE A 473 8.50 2.70 -1.18
CA ILE A 473 9.15 3.51 -0.14
C ILE A 473 9.70 4.81 -0.73
N ARG A 474 10.20 4.78 -1.98
CA ARG A 474 10.68 5.98 -2.67
C ARG A 474 9.55 6.96 -2.96
N SER A 475 8.37 6.47 -3.38
CA SER A 475 7.20 7.33 -3.64
C SER A 475 6.72 8.04 -2.36
N VAL A 476 6.71 7.37 -1.22
CA VAL A 476 6.47 7.97 0.10
C VAL A 476 7.51 9.06 0.40
N GLY A 477 8.79 8.79 0.16
CA GLY A 477 9.87 9.76 0.34
C GLY A 477 9.68 11.03 -0.49
N ILE A 478 9.37 10.88 -1.78
CA ILE A 478 9.14 12.01 -2.70
C ILE A 478 7.94 12.83 -2.24
N THR A 479 6.82 12.16 -1.95
CA THR A 479 5.57 12.82 -1.51
C THR A 479 5.76 13.58 -0.20
N LEU A 480 6.49 13.01 0.77
CA LEU A 480 6.82 13.70 2.02
C LEU A 480 7.69 14.93 1.79
N VAL A 481 8.71 14.85 0.93
CA VAL A 481 9.57 15.99 0.61
C VAL A 481 8.78 17.12 -0.04
N ILE A 482 7.91 16.81 -1.01
CA ILE A 482 7.00 17.80 -1.64
C ILE A 482 6.06 18.40 -0.60
N GLY A 483 5.44 17.55 0.23
CA GLY A 483 4.46 17.95 1.22
C GLY A 483 5.03 18.84 2.31
N ILE A 484 6.19 18.48 2.87
CA ILE A 484 6.85 19.28 3.90
C ILE A 484 7.33 20.62 3.33
N SER A 485 7.88 20.61 2.11
CA SER A 485 8.32 21.84 1.43
C SER A 485 7.14 22.77 1.16
N SER A 486 6.03 22.24 0.65
CA SER A 486 4.79 23.00 0.41
C SER A 486 4.22 23.55 1.70
N THR A 487 4.15 22.75 2.75
CA THR A 487 3.65 23.16 4.07
C THR A 487 4.50 24.27 4.68
N LEU A 488 5.83 24.16 4.57
CA LEU A 488 6.74 25.20 5.05
C LEU A 488 6.51 26.53 4.32
N ILE A 489 6.48 26.51 2.99
CA ILE A 489 6.27 27.71 2.16
C ILE A 489 4.93 28.36 2.47
N LEU A 490 3.86 27.56 2.49
CA LEU A 490 2.52 28.04 2.79
C LEU A 490 2.41 28.59 4.22
N SER A 491 3.03 27.93 5.20
CA SER A 491 3.02 28.41 6.58
C SER A 491 3.72 29.76 6.73
N ILE A 492 4.88 29.96 6.11
CA ILE A 492 5.62 31.24 6.16
C ILE A 492 4.79 32.40 5.58
N VAL A 493 4.00 32.15 4.54
CA VAL A 493 3.24 33.20 3.86
C VAL A 493 1.82 33.35 4.43
N LEU A 494 1.09 32.24 4.58
CA LEU A 494 -0.33 32.28 4.92
C LEU A 494 -0.59 32.45 6.42
N VAL A 495 0.27 31.94 7.31
CA VAL A 495 0.04 32.10 8.76
C VAL A 495 0.01 33.57 9.17
N PRO A 496 1.01 34.43 8.83
CA PRO A 496 0.93 35.87 9.11
C PRO A 496 -0.24 36.54 8.40
N THR A 497 -0.52 36.14 7.16
CA THR A 497 -1.62 36.73 6.37
C THR A 497 -2.98 36.47 7.01
N LEU A 498 -3.24 35.20 7.38
CA LEU A 498 -4.49 34.79 8.02
C LEU A 498 -4.63 35.38 9.44
N ALA A 499 -3.55 35.43 10.21
CA ALA A 499 -3.55 36.04 11.53
C ALA A 499 -3.92 37.52 11.47
N TRP A 500 -3.45 38.22 10.45
CA TRP A 500 -3.85 39.62 10.17
C TRP A 500 -5.31 39.74 9.74
N LEU A 501 -5.74 38.98 8.72
CA LEU A 501 -7.11 39.02 8.19
C LEU A 501 -8.16 38.67 9.24
N LEU A 502 -7.91 37.65 10.04
CA LEU A 502 -8.82 37.21 11.10
C LEU A 502 -8.74 38.07 12.37
N LYS A 503 -7.89 39.08 12.37
CA LYS A 503 -7.62 39.92 13.56
C LYS A 503 -7.40 39.04 14.79
N PHE A 504 -6.40 38.16 14.69
CA PHE A 504 -6.08 37.20 15.76
C PHE A 504 -5.38 37.92 16.91
N ASN A 505 -5.99 37.86 18.09
CA ASN A 505 -5.42 38.36 19.34
C ASN A 505 -5.91 37.51 20.49
N LYS A 506 -5.01 36.76 21.07
CA LYS A 506 -5.35 35.86 22.17
C LYS A 506 -4.32 35.90 23.28
N ARG A 507 -4.77 36.06 24.52
CA ARG A 507 -3.93 35.91 25.70
C ARG A 507 -3.72 34.43 26.00
N SER A 508 -2.46 33.95 26.03
CA SER A 508 -2.17 32.65 26.57
C SER A 508 -2.38 32.64 28.08
N ASN A 509 -2.84 31.51 28.63
CA ASN A 509 -2.95 31.38 30.07
C ASN A 509 -1.67 30.76 30.63
N PRO A 510 -0.76 31.54 31.23
CA PRO A 510 0.58 31.06 31.61
C PRO A 510 0.54 30.04 32.77
N SER A 511 -0.53 29.98 33.55
CA SER A 511 -0.60 29.14 34.75
C SER A 511 -0.62 27.65 34.46
N VAL A 512 -1.35 27.22 33.40
CA VAL A 512 -1.43 25.80 33.02
C VAL A 512 -0.09 25.32 32.48
N TRP A 513 0.52 26.09 31.58
CA TRP A 513 1.80 25.74 30.97
C TRP A 513 2.97 25.76 31.95
N LYS A 514 2.91 26.65 32.96
CA LYS A 514 3.90 26.68 34.04
C LYS A 514 3.89 25.39 34.84
N ASN A 515 2.69 24.85 35.15
CA ASN A 515 2.58 23.59 35.90
C ASN A 515 3.06 22.39 35.07
N ILE A 516 2.70 22.34 33.78
CA ILE A 516 3.16 21.29 32.85
C ILE A 516 4.68 21.35 32.70
N GLY A 517 5.27 22.54 32.51
CA GLY A 517 6.71 22.70 32.38
C GLY A 517 7.50 22.38 33.66
N GLN A 518 6.88 22.49 34.85
CA GLN A 518 7.53 22.14 36.11
C GLN A 518 7.45 20.65 36.43
N ALA A 519 6.50 19.90 35.87
CA ALA A 519 6.30 18.49 36.14
C ALA A 519 7.55 17.64 35.81
N PRO A 520 8.20 17.76 34.64
CA PRO A 520 9.42 17.02 34.32
C PRO A 520 10.58 17.33 35.27
N VAL A 521 10.72 18.59 35.69
CA VAL A 521 11.79 18.99 36.62
C VAL A 521 11.59 18.38 38.00
N LYS A 522 10.32 18.32 38.46
CA LYS A 522 10.00 17.74 39.79
C LYS A 522 10.04 16.22 39.78
N ALA A 523 9.71 15.59 38.66
CA ALA A 523 9.59 14.14 38.53
C ALA A 523 10.74 13.51 37.71
N PHE A 524 11.89 14.19 37.54
CA PHE A 524 12.95 13.76 36.63
C PHE A 524 13.48 12.35 36.90
N LEU A 525 13.60 11.97 38.18
CA LEU A 525 14.04 10.63 38.58
C LEU A 525 13.03 9.55 38.14
N VAL A 526 11.72 9.82 38.31
CA VAL A 526 10.66 8.89 37.88
C VAL A 526 10.66 8.74 36.37
N ILE A 527 10.83 9.85 35.64
CA ILE A 527 10.90 9.84 34.17
C ILE A 527 12.10 9.04 33.70
N ILE A 528 13.29 9.24 34.30
CA ILE A 528 14.50 8.47 33.95
C ILE A 528 14.31 6.98 34.24
N LEU A 529 13.71 6.63 35.36
CA LEU A 529 13.43 5.22 35.70
C LEU A 529 12.46 4.57 34.71
N ILE A 530 11.38 5.27 34.36
CA ILE A 530 10.40 4.76 33.39
C ILE A 530 11.05 4.63 32.01
N ALA A 531 11.73 5.66 31.52
CA ALA A 531 12.42 5.63 30.23
C ALA A 531 13.49 4.54 30.18
N GLY A 532 14.30 4.42 31.25
CA GLY A 532 15.31 3.36 31.39
C GLY A 532 14.69 1.96 31.40
N SER A 533 13.56 1.76 32.08
CA SER A 533 12.86 0.48 32.12
C SER A 533 12.28 0.11 30.73
N ILE A 534 11.65 1.06 30.03
CA ILE A 534 11.14 0.84 28.67
C ILE A 534 12.28 0.53 27.72
N THR A 535 13.38 1.28 27.80
CA THR A 535 14.57 1.03 26.96
C THR A 535 15.17 -0.35 27.24
N ALA A 536 15.32 -0.72 28.51
CA ALA A 536 15.83 -2.03 28.89
C ALA A 536 14.92 -3.17 28.41
N TYR A 537 13.62 -2.99 28.50
CA TYR A 537 12.64 -3.94 27.97
C TYR A 537 12.74 -4.05 26.45
N GLY A 538 12.82 -2.93 25.72
CA GLY A 538 13.00 -2.92 24.27
C GLY A 538 14.29 -3.61 23.82
N VAL A 539 15.41 -3.34 24.51
CA VAL A 539 16.69 -4.00 24.18
C VAL A 539 16.63 -5.51 24.50
N ALA A 540 15.98 -5.90 25.60
CA ALA A 540 15.84 -7.31 25.95
C ALA A 540 15.01 -8.13 24.97
N ASN A 541 14.10 -7.48 24.22
CA ASN A 541 13.25 -8.12 23.22
C ASN A 541 13.65 -7.78 21.76
N MET A 542 14.87 -7.30 21.56
CA MET A 542 15.36 -6.91 20.22
C MET A 542 15.45 -8.11 19.25
N ASP A 543 15.65 -9.32 19.79
CA ASP A 543 15.71 -10.55 19.00
C ASP A 543 14.34 -10.89 18.33
N GLU A 544 13.23 -10.39 18.89
CA GLU A 544 11.91 -10.58 18.29
C GLU A 544 11.74 -9.78 17.00
N LEU A 545 12.44 -8.65 16.85
CA LEU A 545 12.44 -7.85 15.63
C LEU A 545 13.21 -8.50 14.47
N ASN A 546 14.08 -9.46 14.77
CA ASN A 546 14.86 -10.18 13.76
C ASN A 546 14.17 -11.45 13.26
N LYS A 547 13.00 -11.78 13.79
CA LYS A 547 12.21 -12.89 13.26
C LYS A 547 11.66 -12.47 11.90
N PRO A 548 11.93 -13.23 10.82
CA PRO A 548 11.29 -12.94 9.56
C PRO A 548 9.78 -13.01 9.74
N ILE A 549 9.07 -12.11 9.12
CA ILE A 549 7.61 -12.15 9.03
C ILE A 549 7.27 -13.35 8.15
N THR A 550 7.09 -14.50 8.78
CA THR A 550 6.79 -15.75 8.11
C THR A 550 5.48 -16.28 8.65
N GLY A 551 4.40 -15.99 7.98
CA GLY A 551 3.13 -16.63 8.26
C GLY A 551 1.91 -15.73 8.18
N SER A 552 0.79 -16.36 7.94
CA SER A 552 -0.55 -15.79 7.84
C SER A 552 -1.05 -15.07 9.11
N SER A 553 -0.35 -15.21 10.25
CA SER A 553 -0.75 -14.62 11.52
C SER A 553 -0.53 -13.11 11.64
N GLU A 554 0.14 -12.50 10.67
CA GLU A 554 0.43 -11.05 10.65
C GLU A 554 -0.30 -10.33 9.52
N ALA A 555 -1.13 -11.04 8.78
CA ALA A 555 -1.97 -10.49 7.75
C ALA A 555 -3.10 -9.64 8.36
N PRO A 556 -3.53 -8.55 7.70
CA PRO A 556 -4.68 -7.79 8.15
C PRO A 556 -5.90 -8.71 8.31
N ASP A 557 -6.54 -8.65 9.49
CA ASP A 557 -7.77 -9.39 9.74
C ASP A 557 -8.86 -8.95 8.76
N GLY A 558 -9.56 -9.88 8.14
CA GLY A 558 -10.75 -9.60 7.33
C GLY A 558 -10.53 -9.66 5.81
N ILE A 559 -9.32 -9.88 5.31
CA ILE A 559 -9.08 -10.11 3.88
C ILE A 559 -9.33 -11.58 3.56
N GLU A 560 -10.43 -11.86 2.85
CA GLU A 560 -10.90 -13.22 2.57
C GLU A 560 -9.96 -13.96 1.61
N SER A 561 -9.46 -13.28 0.57
CA SER A 561 -8.50 -13.85 -0.39
C SER A 561 -7.19 -14.29 0.29
N LEU A 562 -6.68 -13.49 1.21
CA LEU A 562 -5.47 -13.80 1.97
C LEU A 562 -5.65 -15.00 2.90
N ASN A 563 -6.80 -15.06 3.59
CA ASN A 563 -7.13 -16.19 4.45
C ASN A 563 -7.29 -17.48 3.64
N SER A 564 -7.88 -17.39 2.45
CA SER A 564 -8.06 -18.53 1.54
C SER A 564 -6.74 -18.96 0.94
N LEU A 565 -5.84 -18.03 0.59
CA LEU A 565 -4.48 -18.37 0.14
C LEU A 565 -3.69 -19.08 1.23
N ALA A 566 -3.80 -18.62 2.48
CA ALA A 566 -3.13 -19.27 3.60
C ALA A 566 -3.64 -20.68 3.86
N LYS A 567 -4.97 -20.88 3.81
CA LYS A 567 -5.58 -22.22 3.90
C LYS A 567 -5.12 -23.11 2.75
N TYR A 568 -5.17 -22.62 1.52
CA TYR A 568 -4.71 -23.34 0.35
C TYR A 568 -3.25 -23.75 0.50
N SER A 569 -2.37 -22.83 0.87
CA SER A 569 -0.94 -23.13 1.08
C SER A 569 -0.72 -24.20 2.15
N GLN A 570 -1.48 -24.17 3.23
CA GLN A 570 -1.36 -25.11 4.32
C GLN A 570 -1.90 -26.49 3.96
N GLN A 571 -3.04 -26.55 3.26
CA GLN A 571 -3.74 -27.78 2.97
C GLN A 571 -3.14 -28.53 1.76
N PHE A 572 -2.71 -27.78 0.74
CA PHE A 572 -2.15 -28.38 -0.48
C PHE A 572 -0.63 -28.45 -0.49
N ASP A 573 0.01 -28.15 0.67
CA ASP A 573 1.47 -28.10 0.81
C ASP A 573 2.14 -27.27 -0.32
N SER A 574 1.37 -26.33 -0.86
CA SER A 574 1.80 -25.43 -1.91
C SER A 574 2.49 -24.24 -1.27
N GLY A 575 3.77 -24.40 -0.97
CA GLY A 575 4.63 -23.27 -0.63
C GLY A 575 4.69 -22.25 -1.76
N GLN A 576 5.41 -21.17 -1.55
CA GLN A 576 5.69 -20.21 -2.62
C GLN A 576 6.31 -20.95 -3.80
N THR A 577 5.71 -20.80 -4.98
CA THR A 577 6.21 -21.39 -6.21
C THR A 577 7.62 -20.87 -6.47
N SER A 578 8.61 -21.72 -6.41
CA SER A 578 9.98 -21.37 -6.78
C SER A 578 10.16 -21.65 -8.27
N LEU A 579 10.50 -20.63 -9.03
CA LEU A 579 10.75 -20.74 -10.46
C LEU A 579 12.26 -20.90 -10.69
N PHE A 580 12.62 -21.89 -11.48
CA PHE A 580 13.99 -22.08 -11.92
C PHE A 580 14.06 -21.81 -13.43
N ILE A 581 14.77 -20.76 -13.81
CA ILE A 581 15.06 -20.50 -15.21
C ILE A 581 16.29 -21.29 -15.59
N TYR A 582 16.13 -22.16 -16.58
CA TYR A 582 17.23 -22.88 -17.18
C TYR A 582 17.49 -22.36 -18.60
N ASP A 583 18.56 -21.60 -18.75
CA ASP A 583 19.02 -21.17 -20.07
C ASP A 583 19.78 -22.34 -20.74
N ALA A 584 19.06 -23.05 -21.59
CA ALA A 584 19.65 -24.02 -22.49
C ALA A 584 20.24 -23.32 -23.71
N SER A 585 21.08 -22.37 -23.56
CA SER A 585 21.72 -21.61 -24.65
C SER A 585 22.53 -22.45 -25.54
N MET A 586 22.11 -23.54 -25.81
CA MET A 586 22.79 -24.25 -26.34
C MET A 586 22.63 -24.94 -27.40
N ARG A 587 22.96 -25.22 -28.24
CA ARG A 587 23.11 -26.13 -29.40
C ARG A 587 21.75 -26.66 -29.83
N PRO A 588 21.33 -26.32 -31.06
CA PRO A 588 20.13 -26.89 -31.65
C PRO A 588 20.35 -28.40 -31.91
N ASN A 589 20.37 -29.14 -30.82
CA ASN A 589 20.36 -30.60 -30.89
C ASN A 589 19.02 -31.03 -30.30
N THR A 590 18.10 -31.35 -31.20
CA THR A 590 16.74 -31.77 -30.90
C THR A 590 16.62 -32.98 -29.95
N ASN A 591 17.72 -33.54 -29.53
CA ASN A 591 17.77 -34.67 -28.58
C ASN A 591 18.03 -34.24 -27.14
N ASP A 592 18.44 -32.99 -26.89
CA ASP A 592 18.78 -32.55 -25.54
C ASP A 592 17.56 -31.98 -24.75
N THR A 593 16.52 -31.60 -25.44
CA THR A 593 15.28 -31.09 -24.81
C THR A 593 14.44 -32.19 -24.12
N LEU A 594 14.75 -33.46 -24.34
CA LEU A 594 14.03 -34.57 -23.74
C LEU A 594 14.73 -35.16 -22.47
N ASN A 595 15.85 -34.60 -22.06
CA ASN A 595 16.59 -35.03 -20.87
C ASN A 595 16.46 -34.12 -19.65
N ILE A 596 15.52 -33.21 -19.66
CA ILE A 596 15.13 -32.46 -18.47
C ILE A 596 14.25 -33.40 -17.63
N ARG A 597 14.86 -33.99 -16.62
CA ARG A 597 14.19 -34.77 -15.58
C ARG A 597 13.95 -33.90 -14.39
#